data_eee721335ed2f0cef60aeb26c4e210ee
#
_entry.id   eee721335ed2f0cef60aeb26c4e210ee
#
_cell.length_a   1.000
_cell.length_b   1.000
_cell.length_c   1.000
_cell.angle_alpha   90.00
_cell.angle_beta   90.00
_cell.angle_gamma   90.00
#
_symmetry.space_group_name_H-M   'P 1'
#
loop_
_entity.id
_entity.type
_entity.pdbx_description
1 polymer ?
#
loop_
_entity_poly.entity_id
_entity_poly.type
_entity_poly.pdbx_seq_one_letter_code
_entity_poly.pdbx_strand_id
1 'polypeptide(L)'
;AGTSVTISGVDGNYSLVKMTSGEVRKINSRCMATIGVLSNPDQKNIKIGKAGRSRWLGIRPHTRGVVKNPVDHPHGGGEGKSAGGRHPVSPTGQSAKGLKTRDNKRTDKFIITRRKTKKNR
;
A
#
# COMPACT_ATOMS: atom_id res chain seq x y z
N ALA A 1 -9.99 -8.21 -3.85
CA ALA A 1 -10.57 -9.44 -4.38
C ALA A 1 -9.57 -10.58 -4.26
N GLY A 2 -10.05 -11.83 -4.06
CA GLY A 2 -9.22 -13.02 -3.93
C GLY A 2 -8.31 -13.08 -2.70
N THR A 3 -8.47 -12.21 -1.73
CA THR A 3 -7.62 -12.19 -0.54
C THR A 3 -8.24 -12.95 0.63
N SER A 4 -7.39 -13.55 1.44
CA SER A 4 -7.74 -14.19 2.69
C SER A 4 -6.62 -14.02 3.71
N VAL A 5 -6.90 -14.34 4.97
CA VAL A 5 -5.91 -14.38 6.03
C VAL A 5 -5.93 -15.76 6.67
N THR A 6 -4.82 -16.17 7.28
CA THR A 6 -4.72 -17.48 7.93
C THR A 6 -4.63 -17.29 9.44
N ILE A 7 -5.44 -18.01 10.19
CA ILE A 7 -5.32 -18.06 11.65
C ILE A 7 -4.11 -18.95 11.98
N SER A 8 -3.15 -18.38 12.72
CA SER A 8 -1.93 -19.08 13.13
C SER A 8 -2.02 -19.66 14.53
N GLY A 9 -2.96 -19.18 15.36
CA GLY A 9 -3.13 -19.64 16.73
C GLY A 9 -4.07 -18.73 17.53
N VAL A 10 -4.25 -19.05 18.78
CA VAL A 10 -5.05 -18.25 19.73
C VAL A 10 -4.19 -17.94 20.96
N ASP A 11 -4.25 -16.71 21.43
CA ASP A 11 -3.53 -16.22 22.59
C ASP A 11 -4.53 -15.51 23.52
N GLY A 12 -5.08 -16.23 24.48
CA GLY A 12 -6.12 -15.75 25.37
C GLY A 12 -7.34 -15.24 24.59
N ASN A 13 -7.65 -13.97 24.76
CA ASN A 13 -8.78 -13.31 24.10
C ASN A 13 -8.47 -12.83 22.67
N TYR A 14 -7.32 -13.19 22.13
CA TYR A 14 -6.88 -12.75 20.79
C TYR A 14 -6.59 -13.95 19.88
N SER A 15 -7.00 -13.81 18.64
CA SER A 15 -6.62 -14.71 17.54
C SER A 15 -5.40 -14.12 16.83
N LEU A 16 -4.38 -14.95 16.60
CA LEU A 16 -3.19 -14.58 15.83
C LEU A 16 -3.44 -14.81 14.35
N VAL A 17 -3.44 -13.74 13.59
CA VAL A 17 -3.80 -13.77 12.18
C VAL A 17 -2.62 -13.36 11.32
N LYS A 18 -2.25 -14.23 10.38
CA LYS A 18 -1.23 -13.97 9.36
C LYS A 18 -1.87 -13.34 8.15
N MET A 19 -1.47 -12.11 7.85
CA MET A 19 -1.93 -11.34 6.69
C MET A 19 -1.21 -11.79 5.41
N THR A 20 -1.77 -11.44 4.25
CA THR A 20 -1.15 -11.71 2.94
C THR A 20 0.22 -11.06 2.76
N SER A 21 0.51 -9.98 3.48
CA SER A 21 1.83 -9.33 3.51
C SER A 21 2.89 -10.09 4.34
N GLY A 22 2.49 -11.15 5.06
CA GLY A 22 3.32 -11.86 6.01
C GLY A 22 3.35 -11.24 7.41
N GLU A 23 2.66 -10.13 7.64
CA GLU A 23 2.50 -9.53 8.96
C GLU A 23 1.58 -10.40 9.83
N VAL A 24 1.96 -10.63 11.09
CA VAL A 24 1.14 -11.35 12.08
C VAL A 24 0.60 -10.35 13.08
N ARG A 25 -0.73 -10.38 13.27
CA ARG A 25 -1.45 -9.48 14.17
C ARG A 25 -2.32 -10.22 15.16
N LYS A 26 -2.51 -9.60 16.33
CA LYS A 26 -3.52 -9.96 17.31
C LYS A 26 -4.85 -9.30 16.95
N ILE A 27 -5.91 -10.09 16.79
CA ILE A 27 -7.28 -9.62 16.56
C ILE A 27 -8.14 -10.19 17.69
N ASN A 28 -9.02 -9.36 18.26
CA ASN A 28 -9.91 -9.81 19.32
C ASN A 28 -10.79 -10.98 18.83
N SER A 29 -10.84 -12.07 19.59
CA SER A 29 -11.59 -13.27 19.23
C SER A 29 -13.11 -13.08 19.11
N ARG A 30 -13.64 -11.96 19.66
CA ARG A 30 -15.05 -11.59 19.50
C ARG A 30 -15.37 -10.97 18.14
N CYS A 31 -14.36 -10.66 17.31
CA CYS A 31 -14.59 -10.10 15.98
C CYS A 31 -15.21 -11.15 15.06
N MET A 32 -16.25 -10.75 14.35
CA MET A 32 -16.86 -11.59 13.31
C MET A 32 -15.94 -11.67 12.10
N ALA A 33 -15.97 -12.80 11.40
CA ALA A 33 -15.19 -13.06 10.20
C ALA A 33 -16.02 -13.82 9.17
N THR A 34 -15.70 -13.64 7.90
CA THR A 34 -16.24 -14.45 6.81
C THR A 34 -15.29 -15.60 6.54
N ILE A 35 -15.81 -16.82 6.53
CA ILE A 35 -15.04 -18.02 6.21
C ILE A 35 -14.87 -18.13 4.70
N GLY A 36 -13.62 -18.37 4.26
CA GLY A 36 -13.28 -18.55 2.85
C GLY A 36 -12.42 -17.43 2.29
N VAL A 37 -12.49 -17.25 0.98
CA VAL A 37 -11.71 -16.27 0.20
C VAL A 37 -12.66 -15.32 -0.51
N LEU A 38 -12.29 -14.07 -0.64
CA LEU A 38 -13.06 -13.11 -1.44
C LEU A 38 -13.07 -13.56 -2.91
N SER A 39 -14.23 -13.44 -3.57
CA SER A 39 -14.38 -13.78 -4.98
C SER A 39 -13.53 -12.88 -5.89
N ASN A 40 -13.49 -13.21 -7.18
CA ASN A 40 -12.73 -12.50 -8.23
C ASN A 40 -11.21 -12.44 -7.97
N PRO A 41 -10.51 -13.57 -7.81
CA PRO A 41 -9.07 -13.60 -7.54
C PRO A 41 -8.24 -12.94 -8.64
N ASP A 42 -8.71 -12.96 -9.87
CA ASP A 42 -8.03 -12.39 -11.04
C ASP A 42 -8.26 -10.88 -11.21
N GLN A 43 -9.03 -10.25 -10.36
CA GLN A 43 -9.29 -8.81 -10.45
C GLN A 43 -8.01 -7.95 -10.52
N LYS A 44 -6.96 -8.36 -9.81
CA LYS A 44 -5.66 -7.68 -9.82
C LYS A 44 -4.92 -7.79 -11.16
N ASN A 45 -5.25 -8.78 -11.98
CA ASN A 45 -4.59 -9.07 -13.25
C ASN A 45 -5.29 -8.40 -14.44
N ILE A 46 -6.46 -7.81 -14.23
CA ILE A 46 -7.25 -7.17 -15.28
C ILE A 46 -6.51 -5.93 -15.80
N LYS A 47 -6.31 -5.88 -17.11
CA LYS A 47 -5.80 -4.69 -17.81
C LYS A 47 -6.97 -3.89 -18.33
N ILE A 48 -7.02 -2.61 -17.98
CA ILE A 48 -8.12 -1.71 -18.35
C ILE A 48 -8.14 -1.46 -19.86
N GLY A 49 -6.97 -1.47 -20.51
CA GLY A 49 -6.78 -1.39 -21.97
C GLY A 49 -6.75 0.03 -22.51
N LYS A 50 -7.67 0.90 -22.13
CA LYS A 50 -7.73 2.28 -22.60
C LYS A 50 -8.05 3.28 -21.50
N ALA A 51 -7.61 4.52 -21.68
CA ALA A 51 -7.82 5.60 -20.72
C ALA A 51 -9.31 5.93 -20.50
N GLY A 52 -10.14 5.81 -21.55
CA GLY A 52 -11.58 6.04 -21.45
C GLY A 52 -12.25 5.11 -20.46
N ARG A 53 -11.81 3.85 -20.35
CA ARG A 53 -12.36 2.91 -19.38
C ARG A 53 -12.02 3.32 -17.94
N SER A 54 -10.83 3.85 -17.70
CA SER A 54 -10.48 4.44 -16.40
C SER A 54 -11.40 5.60 -16.04
N ARG A 55 -11.75 6.44 -17.02
CA ARG A 55 -12.70 7.54 -16.82
C ARG A 55 -14.10 7.03 -16.47
N TRP A 56 -14.56 5.97 -17.09
CA TRP A 56 -15.83 5.33 -16.74
C TRP A 56 -15.86 4.80 -15.30
N LEU A 57 -14.72 4.37 -14.79
CA LEU A 57 -14.57 3.94 -13.40
C LEU A 57 -14.40 5.10 -12.41
N GLY A 58 -14.51 6.35 -12.87
CA GLY A 58 -14.35 7.55 -12.05
C GLY A 58 -12.89 7.93 -11.75
N ILE A 59 -11.93 7.24 -12.34
CA ILE A 59 -10.50 7.50 -12.11
C ILE A 59 -10.08 8.68 -13.00
N ARG A 60 -9.63 9.76 -12.37
CA ARG A 60 -9.09 10.93 -13.08
C ARG A 60 -7.61 10.71 -13.44
N PRO A 61 -7.12 11.40 -14.51
CA PRO A 61 -5.72 11.38 -14.88
C PRO A 61 -4.82 11.89 -13.73
N HIS A 62 -3.68 11.25 -13.59
CA HIS A 62 -2.68 11.64 -12.58
C HIS A 62 -1.50 12.35 -13.25
N THR A 63 -1.17 13.56 -12.78
CA THR A 63 -0.01 14.34 -13.24
C THR A 63 1.22 13.96 -12.45
N ARG A 64 2.29 13.58 -13.13
CA ARG A 64 3.58 13.25 -12.50
C ARG A 64 4.26 14.52 -11.98
N GLY A 65 5.03 14.41 -10.92
CA GLY A 65 5.79 15.55 -10.36
C GLY A 65 6.79 16.18 -11.34
N VAL A 66 7.40 15.36 -12.20
CA VAL A 66 8.41 15.83 -13.20
C VAL A 66 7.83 16.81 -14.24
N VAL A 67 6.53 16.74 -14.52
CA VAL A 67 5.87 17.62 -15.51
C VAL A 67 5.26 18.87 -14.88
N LYS A 68 5.49 19.07 -13.60
CA LYS A 68 5.06 20.26 -12.85
C LYS A 68 6.15 21.33 -12.84
N ASN A 69 5.78 22.53 -12.43
CA ASN A 69 6.75 23.60 -12.18
C ASN A 69 7.51 23.36 -10.86
N PRO A 70 8.71 23.96 -10.68
CA PRO A 70 9.49 23.82 -9.44
C PRO A 70 8.73 24.23 -8.18
N VAL A 71 7.84 25.21 -8.28
CA VAL A 71 6.99 25.66 -7.16
C VAL A 71 5.98 24.60 -6.71
N ASP A 72 5.55 23.73 -7.61
CA ASP A 72 4.49 22.75 -7.36
C ASP A 72 5.03 21.37 -6.91
N HIS A 73 6.27 21.06 -7.26
CA HIS A 73 6.87 19.78 -6.93
C HIS A 73 8.41 19.84 -6.93
N PRO A 74 9.09 19.16 -5.98
CA PRO A 74 10.57 19.09 -5.95
C PRO A 74 11.21 18.47 -7.20
N HIS A 75 10.45 17.69 -7.99
CA HIS A 75 10.88 17.14 -9.29
C HIS A 75 10.55 18.02 -10.48
N GLY A 76 9.93 19.17 -10.25
CA GLY A 76 9.49 20.07 -11.31
C GLY A 76 10.65 20.84 -11.94
N GLY A 77 10.38 21.43 -13.10
CA GLY A 77 11.34 22.24 -13.87
C GLY A 77 12.07 21.45 -14.95
N GLY A 78 13.00 22.14 -15.64
CA GLY A 78 13.78 21.64 -16.75
C GLY A 78 13.13 21.88 -18.12
N GLU A 79 13.88 21.61 -19.18
CA GLU A 79 13.42 21.68 -20.57
C GLU A 79 13.10 20.29 -21.13
N GLY A 80 12.02 20.18 -21.89
CA GLY A 80 11.60 18.95 -22.57
C GLY A 80 11.40 17.78 -21.62
N LYS A 81 11.97 16.63 -21.95
CA LYS A 81 11.96 15.42 -21.09
C LYS A 81 13.10 15.48 -20.08
N SER A 82 12.92 16.21 -19.01
CA SER A 82 13.89 16.24 -17.91
C SER A 82 13.75 15.05 -16.98
N ALA A 83 14.86 14.66 -16.34
CA ALA A 83 14.87 13.70 -15.24
C ALA A 83 14.43 14.37 -13.94
N GLY A 84 14.08 13.57 -12.92
CA GLY A 84 13.68 14.08 -11.62
C GLY A 84 14.77 14.86 -10.86
N GLY A 85 16.03 14.75 -11.28
CA GLY A 85 17.18 15.48 -10.75
C GLY A 85 17.60 15.13 -9.31
N ARG A 86 16.87 14.29 -8.64
CA ARG A 86 17.09 13.88 -7.23
C ARG A 86 16.45 12.54 -6.91
N HIS A 87 16.70 12.03 -5.72
CA HIS A 87 15.99 10.85 -5.24
C HIS A 87 14.47 11.07 -5.23
N PRO A 88 13.66 10.02 -5.54
CA PRO A 88 12.20 10.15 -5.58
C PRO A 88 11.65 10.66 -4.25
N VAL A 89 10.91 11.75 -4.32
CA VAL A 89 10.25 12.37 -3.16
C VAL A 89 8.79 12.67 -3.44
N SER A 90 8.02 12.85 -2.38
CA SER A 90 6.63 13.32 -2.44
C SER A 90 6.56 14.83 -2.76
N PRO A 91 5.37 15.38 -3.05
CA PRO A 91 5.20 16.83 -3.18
C PRO A 91 5.69 17.63 -1.97
N THR A 92 5.69 17.05 -0.79
CA THR A 92 6.17 17.67 0.46
C THR A 92 7.65 17.42 0.74
N GLY A 93 8.39 16.81 -0.19
CA GLY A 93 9.81 16.54 -0.06
C GLY A 93 10.19 15.29 0.72
N GLN A 94 9.22 14.53 1.22
CA GLN A 94 9.51 13.26 1.92
C GLN A 94 9.96 12.18 0.93
N SER A 95 10.92 11.36 1.35
CA SER A 95 11.41 10.26 0.53
C SER A 95 10.27 9.29 0.16
N ALA A 96 10.09 9.04 -1.14
CA ALA A 96 9.06 8.12 -1.65
C ALA A 96 9.49 6.64 -1.53
N LYS A 97 10.77 6.37 -1.34
CA LYS A 97 11.31 5.02 -1.20
C LYS A 97 12.00 4.84 0.16
N GLY A 98 11.70 3.73 0.82
CA GLY A 98 12.36 3.34 2.06
C GLY A 98 11.87 4.00 3.35
N LEU A 99 11.12 5.07 3.26
CA LEU A 99 10.57 5.75 4.43
C LEU A 99 9.46 4.89 5.08
N LYS A 100 9.58 4.63 6.37
CA LYS A 100 8.52 4.03 7.18
C LYS A 100 7.48 5.10 7.51
N THR A 101 6.31 5.02 6.88
CA THR A 101 5.24 6.02 7.04
C THR A 101 4.24 5.67 8.16
N ARG A 102 4.20 4.41 8.62
CA ARG A 102 3.30 4.03 9.72
C ARG A 102 3.80 4.62 11.04
N ASP A 103 2.98 5.44 11.66
CA ASP A 103 3.20 6.02 13.01
C ASP A 103 1.92 5.92 13.85
N ASN A 104 1.35 4.73 13.95
CA ASN A 104 0.18 4.49 14.79
C ASN A 104 0.57 3.69 16.04
N LYS A 105 1.05 4.39 17.05
CA LYS A 105 1.49 3.81 18.34
C LYS A 105 0.38 3.03 19.04
N ARG A 106 -0.87 3.48 18.93
CA ARG A 106 -2.02 2.85 19.57
C ARG A 106 -2.22 1.38 19.16
N THR A 107 -1.97 1.06 17.89
CA THR A 107 -2.19 -0.29 17.35
C THR A 107 -0.90 -1.08 17.14
N ASP A 108 0.26 -0.52 17.46
CA ASP A 108 1.55 -1.24 17.35
C ASP A 108 1.63 -2.45 18.29
N LYS A 109 1.00 -2.37 19.47
CA LYS A 109 0.91 -3.48 20.44
C LYS A 109 0.21 -4.74 19.90
N PHE A 110 -0.58 -4.59 18.85
CA PHE A 110 -1.27 -5.71 18.21
C PHE A 110 -0.46 -6.36 17.08
N ILE A 111 0.68 -5.81 16.73
CA ILE A 111 1.56 -6.35 15.70
C ILE A 111 2.64 -7.19 16.37
N ILE A 112 2.59 -8.51 16.16
CA ILE A 112 3.61 -9.44 16.69
C ILE A 112 4.82 -9.46 15.77
N THR A 113 4.57 -9.70 14.47
CA THR A 113 5.62 -9.75 13.47
C THR A 113 5.28 -8.82 12.32
N ARG A 114 6.19 -7.91 12.01
CA ARG A 114 6.03 -7.00 10.86
C ARG A 114 6.28 -7.73 9.54
N ARG A 115 5.73 -7.18 8.46
CA ARG A 115 6.01 -7.69 7.11
C ARG A 115 7.52 -7.66 6.84
N LYS A 116 8.05 -8.68 6.18
CA LYS A 116 9.45 -8.71 5.73
C LYS A 116 9.67 -7.66 4.63
N THR A 117 10.70 -6.86 4.79
CA THR A 117 11.18 -5.92 3.76
C THR A 117 12.42 -6.51 3.09
N LYS A 118 12.79 -6.03 1.89
CA LYS A 118 14.02 -6.48 1.20
C LYS A 118 15.29 -6.33 2.06
N LYS A 119 15.28 -5.44 3.05
CA LYS A 119 16.39 -5.19 3.95
C LYS A 119 16.52 -6.24 5.05
N ASN A 120 15.49 -7.04 5.31
CA ASN A 120 15.41 -8.06 6.36
C ASN A 120 15.27 -9.48 5.77
N ARG A 121 15.71 -9.67 4.51
CA ARG A 121 15.83 -10.96 3.87
C ARG A 121 17.21 -11.53 4.06
#